data_76b640db3bb5ec6fdbf2f29d52ed09c4
#
_entry.id   76b640db3bb5ec6fdbf2f29d52ed09c4
#
_cell.length_a   1.000
_cell.length_b   1.000
_cell.length_c   1.000
_cell.angle_alpha   90.00
_cell.angle_beta   90.00
_cell.angle_gamma   90.00
#
_symmetry.space_group_name_H-M   'P 1'
#
loop_
_entity.id
_entity.type
_entity.pdbx_description
1 polymer ?
#
loop_
_entity_poly.entity_id
_entity_poly.type
_entity_poly.pdbx_seq_one_letter_code
_entity_poly.pdbx_strand_id
1 'polypeptide(L)'
;GKKKMLQILRALHRDAGITVVVVSHDADAVVEDAEQVLYLRDGKILEQGAPSDVFYRLWLREMEHMTRDKHSKMNGEQMRDRSTGRLSEDTLAEAICELPGCMQLLIRLRIMGLPVSCKHTQLAETVQAIVDAVGR
;
A
#
# COMPACT_ATOMS: atom_id res chain seq x y z
N GLY A 1 5.74 -9.10 22.91
CA GLY A 1 5.79 -7.92 22.13
C GLY A 1 4.50 -7.56 21.41
N LYS A 2 4.60 -6.76 20.40
CA LYS A 2 3.48 -6.20 19.62
C LYS A 2 2.51 -7.27 19.08
N LYS A 3 3.01 -8.36 18.52
CA LYS A 3 2.19 -9.47 18.01
C LYS A 3 1.33 -10.13 19.09
N LYS A 4 1.89 -10.35 20.27
CA LYS A 4 1.15 -10.94 21.39
C LYS A 4 0.02 -10.03 21.89
N MET A 5 0.27 -8.72 21.94
CA MET A 5 -0.75 -7.71 22.29
C MET A 5 -1.90 -7.73 21.27
N LEU A 6 -1.60 -7.72 19.98
CA LEU A 6 -2.61 -7.76 18.91
C LEU A 6 -3.44 -9.04 18.96
N GLN A 7 -2.82 -10.19 19.27
CA GLN A 7 -3.55 -11.45 19.47
C GLN A 7 -4.57 -11.38 20.63
N ILE A 8 -4.19 -10.72 21.74
CA ILE A 8 -5.10 -10.52 22.89
C ILE A 8 -6.26 -9.60 22.47
N LEU A 9 -5.98 -8.52 21.76
CA LEU A 9 -7.01 -7.59 21.28
C LEU A 9 -7.98 -8.27 20.30
N ARG A 10 -7.49 -9.12 19.40
CA ARG A 10 -8.33 -9.94 18.51
C ARG A 10 -9.24 -10.88 19.31
N ALA A 11 -8.70 -11.54 20.33
CA ALA A 11 -9.48 -12.44 21.18
C ALA A 11 -10.59 -11.68 21.91
N LEU A 12 -10.29 -10.53 22.49
CA LEU A 12 -11.27 -9.67 23.16
C LEU A 12 -12.37 -9.19 22.21
N HIS A 13 -12.00 -8.76 21.00
CA HIS A 13 -12.97 -8.36 19.99
C HIS A 13 -13.92 -9.52 19.63
N ARG A 14 -13.35 -10.68 19.29
CA ARG A 14 -14.12 -11.86 18.85
C ARG A 14 -14.97 -12.46 19.96
N ASP A 15 -14.39 -12.63 21.15
CA ASP A 15 -15.01 -13.44 22.23
C ASP A 15 -15.92 -12.57 23.12
N ALA A 16 -15.62 -11.28 23.31
CA ALA A 16 -16.37 -10.34 24.13
C ALA A 16 -17.15 -9.28 23.35
N GLY A 17 -17.05 -9.25 22.02
CA GLY A 17 -17.75 -8.27 21.17
C GLY A 17 -17.28 -6.82 21.37
N ILE A 18 -16.07 -6.63 21.90
CA ILE A 18 -15.51 -5.29 22.18
C ILE A 18 -15.04 -4.66 20.87
N THR A 19 -15.41 -3.41 20.65
CA THR A 19 -14.82 -2.61 19.56
C THR A 19 -13.42 -2.18 19.95
N VAL A 20 -12.44 -2.49 19.11
CA VAL A 20 -11.02 -2.15 19.31
C VAL A 20 -10.60 -1.13 18.27
N VAL A 21 -10.03 -0.02 18.73
CA VAL A 21 -9.41 0.99 17.87
C VAL A 21 -7.90 1.01 18.14
N VAL A 22 -7.12 0.84 17.08
CA VAL A 22 -5.66 0.84 17.14
C VAL A 22 -5.11 1.96 16.25
N VAL A 23 -4.22 2.76 16.78
CA VAL A 23 -3.46 3.75 16.00
C VAL A 23 -2.08 3.17 15.70
N SER A 24 -1.73 3.06 14.44
CA SER A 24 -0.46 2.49 13.98
C SER A 24 0.00 3.18 12.71
N HIS A 25 1.31 3.23 12.51
CA HIS A 25 1.95 3.60 11.23
C HIS A 25 2.47 2.38 10.45
N ASP A 26 2.20 1.18 10.95
CA ASP A 26 2.64 -0.09 10.36
C ASP A 26 1.51 -0.66 9.50
N ALA A 27 1.60 -0.45 8.20
CA ALA A 27 0.57 -0.87 7.25
C ALA A 27 0.40 -2.39 7.21
N ASP A 28 1.49 -3.17 7.34
CA ASP A 28 1.41 -4.63 7.34
C ASP A 28 0.62 -5.15 8.54
N ALA A 29 0.87 -4.60 9.73
CA ALA A 29 0.10 -4.96 10.93
C ALA A 29 -1.39 -4.57 10.79
N VAL A 30 -1.67 -3.44 10.14
CA VAL A 30 -3.04 -2.98 9.91
C VAL A 30 -3.79 -3.93 8.97
N VAL A 31 -3.19 -4.36 7.86
CA VAL A 31 -3.89 -5.27 6.91
C VAL A 31 -4.11 -6.66 7.45
N GLU A 32 -3.29 -7.11 8.41
CA GLU A 32 -3.48 -8.42 9.06
C GLU A 32 -4.67 -8.42 10.05
N ASP A 33 -4.94 -7.27 10.69
CA ASP A 33 -5.76 -7.22 11.90
C ASP A 33 -7.02 -6.39 11.78
N ALA A 34 -7.03 -5.37 10.91
CA ALA A 34 -8.13 -4.41 10.86
C ALA A 34 -9.23 -4.85 9.89
N GLU A 35 -10.49 -4.74 10.33
CA GLU A 35 -11.67 -4.84 9.46
C GLU A 35 -11.93 -3.54 8.71
N GLN A 36 -11.62 -2.41 9.35
CA GLN A 36 -11.78 -1.07 8.82
C GLN A 36 -10.55 -0.22 9.11
N VAL A 37 -10.18 0.60 8.16
CA VAL A 37 -9.07 1.56 8.28
C VAL A 37 -9.58 2.97 8.09
N LEU A 38 -9.11 3.86 8.95
CA LEU A 38 -9.21 5.31 8.79
C LEU A 38 -7.79 5.83 8.57
N TYR A 39 -7.48 6.28 7.35
CA TYR A 39 -6.18 6.86 7.04
C TYR A 39 -6.22 8.37 7.24
N LEU A 40 -5.41 8.85 8.18
CA LEU A 40 -5.32 10.26 8.51
C LEU A 40 -4.04 10.87 7.94
N ARG A 41 -4.18 12.04 7.32
CA ARG A 41 -3.06 12.88 6.89
C ARG A 41 -3.43 14.36 7.15
N ASP A 42 -2.51 15.13 7.72
CA ASP A 42 -2.68 16.55 8.01
C ASP A 42 -3.96 16.86 8.81
N GLY A 43 -4.29 16.03 9.80
CA GLY A 43 -5.46 16.20 10.67
C GLY A 43 -6.81 15.90 10.01
N LYS A 44 -6.82 15.29 8.82
CA LYS A 44 -8.03 14.93 8.07
C LYS A 44 -8.07 13.44 7.74
N ILE A 45 -9.27 12.87 7.69
CA ILE A 45 -9.48 11.54 7.14
C ILE A 45 -9.36 11.64 5.62
N LEU A 46 -8.32 11.06 5.07
CA LEU A 46 -8.07 11.06 3.63
C LEU A 46 -8.78 9.90 2.95
N GLU A 47 -8.78 8.74 3.56
CA GLU A 47 -9.43 7.51 3.09
C GLU A 47 -10.01 6.72 4.27
N GLN A 48 -11.08 5.97 3.99
CA GLN A 48 -11.66 5.03 4.95
C GLN A 48 -12.27 3.81 4.25
N GLY A 49 -12.29 2.67 4.92
CA GLY A 49 -12.89 1.44 4.41
C GLY A 49 -12.06 0.20 4.72
N ALA A 50 -12.28 -0.87 3.94
CA ALA A 50 -11.48 -2.09 4.06
C ALA A 50 -9.99 -1.81 3.75
N PRO A 51 -9.06 -2.48 4.44
CA PRO A 51 -7.62 -2.20 4.29
C PRO A 51 -7.13 -2.22 2.84
N SER A 52 -7.46 -3.25 2.07
CA SER A 52 -7.04 -3.37 0.66
C SER A 52 -7.52 -2.20 -0.21
N ASP A 53 -8.76 -1.76 -0.01
CA ASP A 53 -9.34 -0.66 -0.78
C ASP A 53 -8.72 0.67 -0.40
N VAL A 54 -8.49 0.90 0.90
CA VAL A 54 -7.86 2.14 1.39
C VAL A 54 -6.45 2.27 0.84
N PHE A 55 -5.61 1.25 0.99
CA PHE A 55 -4.23 1.30 0.50
C PHE A 55 -4.15 1.36 -1.03
N TYR A 56 -5.08 0.71 -1.74
CA TYR A 56 -5.14 0.83 -3.20
C TYR A 56 -5.51 2.25 -3.66
N ARG A 57 -6.48 2.91 -3.00
CA ARG A 57 -6.83 4.31 -3.31
C ARG A 57 -5.69 5.27 -2.96
N LEU A 58 -4.96 5.04 -1.87
CA LEU A 58 -3.76 5.82 -1.55
C LEU A 58 -2.72 5.71 -2.66
N TRP A 59 -2.47 4.49 -3.17
CA TRP A 59 -1.59 4.29 -4.31
C TRP A 59 -2.04 5.05 -5.56
N LEU A 60 -3.33 4.99 -5.90
CA LEU A 60 -3.86 5.73 -7.05
C LEU A 60 -3.66 7.24 -6.91
N ARG A 61 -3.85 7.80 -5.72
CA ARG A 61 -3.59 9.22 -5.44
C ARG A 61 -2.13 9.60 -5.66
N GLU A 62 -1.20 8.80 -5.17
CA GLU A 62 0.24 9.04 -5.40
C GLU A 62 0.58 9.01 -6.90
N MET A 63 0.01 8.07 -7.64
CA MET A 63 0.17 8.00 -9.10
C MET A 63 -0.37 9.24 -9.81
N GLU A 64 -1.51 9.77 -9.39
CA GLU A 64 -2.08 11.00 -9.96
C GLU A 64 -1.19 12.21 -9.67
N HIS A 65 -0.65 12.34 -8.46
CA HIS A 65 0.30 13.40 -8.12
C HIS A 65 1.55 13.33 -8.99
N MET A 66 2.14 12.16 -9.13
CA MET A 66 3.32 11.97 -9.99
C MET A 66 3.06 12.28 -11.46
N THR A 67 1.82 12.12 -11.96
CA THR A 67 1.46 12.43 -13.34
C THR A 67 1.13 13.91 -13.55
N ARG A 68 0.59 14.59 -12.55
CA ARG A 68 0.27 16.04 -12.60
C ARG A 68 1.53 16.91 -12.61
N ASP A 69 2.55 16.55 -11.85
CA ASP A 69 3.81 17.29 -11.79
C ASP A 69 4.58 17.30 -13.12
N LYS A 70 4.15 16.50 -14.11
CA LYS A 70 4.68 16.56 -15.49
C LYS A 70 4.45 17.91 -16.19
N HIS A 71 3.55 18.75 -15.70
CA HIS A 71 3.27 20.07 -16.24
C HIS A 71 4.07 21.19 -15.57
N SER A 72 4.72 20.92 -14.46
CA SER A 72 5.67 21.84 -13.83
C SER A 72 7.07 21.59 -14.38
N LYS A 73 7.53 22.49 -15.23
CA LYS A 73 8.75 22.41 -16.06
C LYS A 73 10.08 22.29 -15.31
N MET A 74 10.13 22.16 -13.98
CA MET A 74 11.40 22.19 -13.25
C MET A 74 11.82 20.87 -12.57
N ASN A 75 10.94 19.87 -12.38
CA ASN A 75 11.30 18.68 -11.62
C ASN A 75 11.12 17.34 -12.37
N GLY A 76 10.68 17.37 -13.63
CA GLY A 76 10.39 16.14 -14.40
C GLY A 76 11.61 15.30 -14.75
N GLU A 77 12.82 15.89 -14.79
CA GLU A 77 14.04 15.17 -15.15
C GLU A 77 14.70 14.43 -13.99
N GLN A 78 14.46 14.85 -12.74
CA GLN A 78 15.02 14.18 -11.55
C GLN A 78 14.19 12.99 -11.10
N MET A 79 12.89 12.92 -11.46
CA MET A 79 11.99 11.83 -11.09
C MET A 79 12.09 10.59 -11.98
N ARG A 80 12.79 10.67 -13.10
CA ARG A 80 12.93 9.56 -14.05
C ARG A 80 14.39 9.26 -14.31
N ASP A 81 14.69 7.98 -14.41
CA ASP A 81 15.97 7.54 -14.94
C ASP A 81 16.09 8.04 -16.40
N ARG A 82 17.12 8.83 -16.66
CA ARG A 82 17.41 9.41 -17.97
C ARG A 82 17.62 8.36 -19.07
N SER A 83 18.00 7.15 -18.70
CA SER A 83 18.26 6.05 -19.64
C SER A 83 17.02 5.28 -20.05
N THR A 84 16.03 5.15 -19.14
CA THR A 84 14.86 4.29 -19.34
C THR A 84 13.52 5.04 -19.39
N GLY A 85 13.49 6.33 -19.01
CA GLY A 85 12.25 7.11 -18.87
C GLY A 85 11.29 6.61 -17.77
N ARG A 86 11.72 5.65 -16.96
CA ARG A 86 10.99 5.10 -15.81
C ARG A 86 11.17 5.98 -14.58
N LEU A 87 10.26 5.85 -13.59
CA LEU A 87 10.44 6.46 -12.28
C LEU A 87 11.78 5.99 -11.68
N SER A 88 12.52 6.93 -11.06
CA SER A 88 13.71 6.53 -10.32
C SER A 88 13.32 5.63 -9.15
N GLU A 89 14.20 4.72 -8.77
CA GLU A 89 13.93 3.79 -7.67
C GLU A 89 13.71 4.53 -6.34
N ASP A 90 14.42 5.63 -6.10
CA ASP A 90 14.26 6.46 -4.90
C ASP A 90 12.88 7.12 -4.85
N THR A 91 12.43 7.71 -5.96
CA THR A 91 11.09 8.32 -6.06
C THR A 91 9.99 7.28 -5.86
N LEU A 92 10.15 6.10 -6.45
CA LEU A 92 9.20 5.02 -6.27
C LEU A 92 9.18 4.54 -4.81
N ALA A 93 10.34 4.33 -4.21
CA ALA A 93 10.46 3.88 -2.83
C ALA A 93 9.76 4.85 -1.86
N GLU A 94 9.96 6.15 -2.05
CA GLU A 94 9.29 7.19 -1.25
C GLU A 94 7.76 7.14 -1.40
N ALA A 95 7.27 7.00 -2.63
CA ALA A 95 5.84 6.98 -2.92
C ALA A 95 5.09 5.77 -2.35
N ILE A 96 5.76 4.63 -2.20
CA ILE A 96 5.14 3.38 -1.75
C ILE A 96 5.48 2.99 -0.32
N CYS A 97 6.33 3.76 0.38
CA CYS A 97 6.85 3.39 1.72
C CYS A 97 5.76 3.24 2.79
N GLU A 98 4.63 3.93 2.65
CA GLU A 98 3.49 3.84 3.56
C GLU A 98 2.51 2.71 3.21
N LEU A 99 2.74 2.00 2.11
CA LEU A 99 1.89 0.90 1.66
C LEU A 99 2.34 -0.45 2.27
N PRO A 100 1.42 -1.42 2.40
CA PRO A 100 1.78 -2.78 2.81
C PRO A 100 2.86 -3.40 1.91
N GLY A 101 3.76 -4.19 2.49
CA GLY A 101 4.89 -4.79 1.79
C GLY A 101 4.48 -5.63 0.56
N CYS A 102 3.37 -6.36 0.65
CA CYS A 102 2.82 -7.10 -0.49
C CYS A 102 2.46 -6.18 -1.66
N MET A 103 1.84 -5.04 -1.38
CA MET A 103 1.52 -4.04 -2.42
C MET A 103 2.79 -3.41 -3.00
N GLN A 104 3.77 -3.08 -2.17
CA GLN A 104 5.05 -2.55 -2.62
C GLN A 104 5.72 -3.49 -3.63
N LEU A 105 5.73 -4.80 -3.35
CA LEU A 105 6.25 -5.82 -4.26
C LEU A 105 5.48 -5.85 -5.59
N LEU A 106 4.16 -5.91 -5.54
CA LEU A 106 3.31 -5.97 -6.74
C LEU A 106 3.46 -4.72 -7.62
N ILE A 107 3.57 -3.54 -7.02
CA ILE A 107 3.80 -2.29 -7.73
C ILE A 107 5.14 -2.33 -8.47
N ARG A 108 6.22 -2.79 -7.82
CA ARG A 108 7.54 -2.93 -8.45
C ARG A 108 7.50 -3.92 -9.62
N LEU A 109 6.87 -5.09 -9.45
CA LEU A 109 6.71 -6.08 -10.50
C LEU A 109 5.91 -5.53 -11.70
N ARG A 110 4.84 -4.78 -11.42
CA ARG A 110 4.04 -4.14 -12.48
C ARG A 110 4.85 -3.11 -13.27
N ILE A 111 5.67 -2.31 -12.59
CA ILE A 111 6.57 -1.34 -13.26
C ILE A 111 7.63 -2.05 -14.10
N MET A 112 8.08 -3.23 -13.68
CA MET A 112 8.99 -4.08 -14.46
C MET A 112 8.32 -4.78 -15.66
N GLY A 113 6.99 -4.65 -15.80
CA GLY A 113 6.24 -5.16 -16.94
C GLY A 113 5.43 -6.44 -16.68
N LEU A 114 5.39 -6.96 -15.44
CA LEU A 114 4.50 -8.06 -15.10
C LEU A 114 3.05 -7.58 -15.01
N PRO A 115 2.08 -8.28 -15.62
CA PRO A 115 0.66 -7.90 -15.60
C PRO A 115 -0.02 -8.31 -14.28
N VAL A 116 0.47 -7.82 -13.14
CA VAL A 116 -0.07 -8.11 -11.80
C VAL A 116 -1.02 -7.01 -11.33
N SER A 117 -2.04 -7.39 -10.54
CA SER A 117 -2.91 -6.45 -9.84
C SER A 117 -2.22 -5.97 -8.55
N CYS A 118 -2.25 -4.66 -8.30
CA CYS A 118 -1.66 -4.07 -7.10
C CYS A 118 -2.62 -3.98 -5.90
N LYS A 119 -3.81 -4.59 -5.98
CA LYS A 119 -4.83 -4.56 -4.93
C LYS A 119 -4.59 -5.50 -3.75
N HIS A 120 -3.72 -6.49 -3.92
CA HIS A 120 -3.55 -7.53 -2.91
C HIS A 120 -2.66 -7.05 -1.77
N THR A 121 -3.16 -7.19 -0.56
CA THR A 121 -2.46 -6.82 0.68
C THR A 121 -2.05 -8.03 1.51
N GLN A 122 -2.63 -9.20 1.21
CA GLN A 122 -2.35 -10.47 1.87
C GLN A 122 -1.31 -11.29 1.08
N LEU A 123 -0.44 -12.00 1.79
CA LEU A 123 0.64 -12.78 1.19
C LEU A 123 0.13 -13.86 0.22
N ALA A 124 -0.89 -14.61 0.61
CA ALA A 124 -1.44 -15.69 -0.21
C ALA A 124 -1.99 -15.20 -1.55
N GLU A 125 -2.75 -14.10 -1.54
CA GLU A 125 -3.30 -13.46 -2.74
C GLU A 125 -2.17 -12.90 -3.62
N THR A 126 -1.15 -12.34 -3.00
CA THR A 126 0.03 -11.80 -3.70
C THR A 126 0.79 -12.89 -4.43
N VAL A 127 1.05 -14.01 -3.76
CA VAL A 127 1.72 -15.17 -4.38
C VAL A 127 0.90 -15.70 -5.54
N GLN A 128 -0.42 -15.84 -5.38
CA GLN A 128 -1.30 -16.31 -6.46
C GLN A 128 -1.29 -15.37 -7.66
N ALA A 129 -1.36 -14.06 -7.42
CA ALA A 129 -1.31 -13.05 -8.49
C ALA A 129 0.01 -13.11 -9.28
N ILE A 130 1.13 -13.36 -8.62
CA ILE A 130 2.44 -13.51 -9.27
C ILE A 130 2.48 -14.80 -10.09
N VAL A 131 2.03 -15.93 -9.51
CA VAL A 131 1.99 -17.22 -10.21
C VAL A 131 1.14 -17.12 -11.47
N ASP A 132 -0.04 -16.51 -11.40
CA ASP A 132 -0.94 -16.33 -12.54
C ASP A 132 -0.33 -15.43 -13.63
N ALA A 133 0.43 -14.41 -13.24
CA ALA A 133 1.09 -13.50 -14.17
C ALA A 133 2.29 -14.14 -14.87
N VAL A 134 3.05 -14.97 -14.18
CA VAL A 134 4.24 -15.66 -14.74
C VAL A 134 3.83 -16.87 -15.57
N GLY A 135 2.73 -17.54 -15.21
CA GLY A 135 2.21 -18.71 -15.94
C GLY A 135 1.53 -18.40 -17.27
N ARG A 136 1.40 -17.15 -17.61
CA ARG A 136 0.87 -16.67 -18.91
C ARG A 136 2.02 -16.38 -19.85
#